data_b281dac64d6a01df4e1c4075fca90136
#
_entry.id   b281dac64d6a01df4e1c4075fca90136
#
_cell.length_a   1.000
_cell.length_b   1.000
_cell.length_c   1.000
_cell.angle_alpha   90.00
_cell.angle_beta   90.00
_cell.angle_gamma   90.00
#
_symmetry.space_group_name_H-M   'P 1'
#
loop_
_entity.id
_entity.type
_entity.pdbx_description
1 polymer ?
#
loop_
_entity_poly.entity_id
_entity_poly.type
_entity_poly.pdbx_seq_one_letter_code
_entity_poly.pdbx_strand_id
1 'polypeptide(L)'
;SSDPDFPRMFMLCDDKLKIGADNPDNIYQQFCVRGDRRYRVWGTCGTVPYLSLGSKANRYAIDGTMASTGEIEFAEVELEPDGSFEIFVGKEREGANWLPLAEDSTIVIIRQTFEDKASQVPATVNVECLDGAAHPALLAPEAIRAQLAHTAAWVRGTAQTFATWAEMF
;
A
#
# COMPACT_ATOMS: atom_id res chain seq x y z
N SER A 1 -2.14 6.86 11.93
CA SER A 1 -2.00 5.51 11.39
C SER A 1 -3.37 5.00 11.01
N SER A 2 -3.53 4.38 9.86
CA SER A 2 -4.80 3.74 9.53
C SER A 2 -4.87 2.38 10.26
N ASP A 3 -6.08 2.04 10.73
CA ASP A 3 -6.35 0.76 11.35
C ASP A 3 -6.40 -0.32 10.26
N PRO A 4 -5.59 -1.40 10.31
CA PRO A 4 -5.63 -2.47 9.32
C PRO A 4 -6.97 -3.23 9.26
N ASP A 5 -7.74 -3.24 10.33
CA ASP A 5 -9.09 -3.83 10.33
C ASP A 5 -10.12 -2.92 9.62
N PHE A 6 -9.79 -1.62 9.44
CA PHE A 6 -10.57 -0.61 8.70
C PHE A 6 -9.67 0.15 7.72
N PRO A 7 -9.13 -0.55 6.72
CA PRO A 7 -8.14 0.02 5.82
C PRO A 7 -8.73 1.21 5.05
N ARG A 8 -7.92 2.23 4.86
CA ARG A 8 -8.23 3.39 4.04
C ARG A 8 -7.13 3.63 3.04
N MET A 9 -7.52 3.93 1.81
CA MET A 9 -6.58 4.35 0.79
C MET A 9 -6.10 5.77 1.06
N PHE A 10 -4.79 6.01 0.98
CA PHE A 10 -4.20 7.34 1.07
C PHE A 10 -2.99 7.46 0.15
N MET A 11 -2.65 8.68 -0.23
CA MET A 11 -1.48 8.95 -1.06
C MET A 11 -0.20 8.67 -0.28
N LEU A 12 0.72 7.94 -0.87
CA LEU A 12 2.06 7.72 -0.30
C LEU A 12 2.94 8.96 -0.52
N CYS A 13 2.89 9.53 -1.72
CA CYS A 13 3.52 10.80 -2.07
C CYS A 13 2.65 11.55 -3.07
N ASP A 14 2.76 12.86 -3.09
CA ASP A 14 2.05 13.76 -3.98
C ASP A 14 2.89 15.05 -4.22
N ASP A 15 2.27 16.09 -4.77
CA ASP A 15 2.96 17.34 -5.05
C ASP A 15 3.50 18.06 -3.80
N LYS A 16 2.94 17.77 -2.63
CA LYS A 16 3.30 18.38 -1.33
C LYS A 16 4.11 17.44 -0.45
N LEU A 17 3.80 16.16 -0.47
CA LEU A 17 4.47 15.13 0.31
C LEU A 17 5.43 14.36 -0.61
N LYS A 18 6.72 14.65 -0.49
CA LYS A 18 7.77 13.98 -1.24
C LYS A 18 8.49 12.96 -0.36
N ILE A 19 8.70 11.77 -0.89
CA ILE A 19 9.47 10.71 -0.24
C ILE A 19 10.27 9.95 -1.29
N GLY A 20 11.60 9.92 -1.15
CA GLY A 20 12.51 9.05 -1.87
C GLY A 20 12.48 9.23 -3.38
N ALA A 21 12.75 10.28 -4.02
CA ALA A 21 12.86 10.44 -5.46
C ALA A 21 11.68 9.77 -6.24
N ASP A 22 10.47 10.10 -5.86
CA ASP A 22 9.26 9.61 -6.50
C ASP A 22 9.22 9.98 -8.00
N ASN A 23 8.74 9.05 -8.83
CA ASN A 23 8.57 9.29 -10.25
C ASN A 23 7.37 10.22 -10.47
N PRO A 24 7.53 11.39 -11.15
CA PRO A 24 6.45 12.33 -11.40
C PRO A 24 5.34 11.76 -12.30
N ASP A 25 5.62 10.72 -13.11
CA ASP A 25 4.62 10.06 -13.94
C ASP A 25 3.77 9.04 -13.19
N ASN A 26 4.05 8.84 -11.90
CA ASN A 26 3.31 7.88 -11.09
C ASN A 26 2.29 8.56 -10.16
N ILE A 27 1.23 7.80 -9.87
CA ILE A 27 0.39 7.97 -8.68
C ILE A 27 0.72 6.81 -7.73
N TYR A 28 1.08 7.15 -6.50
CA TYR A 28 1.37 6.19 -5.45
C TYR A 28 0.31 6.28 -4.36
N GLN A 29 -0.42 5.19 -4.18
CA GLN A 29 -1.39 5.05 -3.10
C GLN A 29 -0.97 3.89 -2.20
N GLN A 30 -1.46 3.87 -0.97
CA GLN A 30 -1.21 2.77 -0.05
C GLN A 30 -2.35 2.59 0.94
N PHE A 31 -2.41 1.41 1.54
CA PHE A 31 -3.22 1.11 2.70
C PHE A 31 -2.47 0.18 3.66
N CYS A 32 -2.81 0.27 4.95
CA CYS A 32 -2.20 -0.59 5.96
C CYS A 32 -2.85 -1.96 5.98
N VAL A 33 -2.01 -2.98 6.20
CA VAL A 33 -2.42 -4.38 6.32
C VAL A 33 -1.77 -5.04 7.55
N ARG A 34 -2.29 -6.20 7.91
CA ARG A 34 -1.67 -7.17 8.84
C ARG A 34 -1.56 -8.51 8.13
N GLY A 35 -0.46 -9.21 8.33
CA GLY A 35 -0.20 -10.51 7.70
C GLY A 35 -1.16 -11.63 8.10
N ASP A 36 -1.89 -11.46 9.23
CA ASP A 36 -2.90 -12.40 9.73
C ASP A 36 -4.33 -12.07 9.30
N ARG A 37 -4.52 -11.10 8.40
CA ARG A 37 -5.82 -10.66 7.89
C ARG A 37 -5.95 -10.94 6.41
N ARG A 38 -7.21 -11.00 5.94
CA ARG A 38 -7.58 -11.08 4.54
C ARG A 38 -8.25 -9.79 4.11
N TYR A 39 -7.91 -9.36 2.91
CA TYR A 39 -8.46 -8.14 2.33
C TYR A 39 -8.99 -8.43 0.93
N ARG A 40 -9.94 -7.61 0.53
CA ARG A 40 -10.44 -7.51 -0.82
C ARG A 40 -10.09 -6.13 -1.37
N VAL A 41 -9.47 -6.11 -2.54
CA VAL A 41 -9.19 -4.90 -3.31
C VAL A 41 -9.97 -4.98 -4.60
N TRP A 42 -10.72 -3.94 -4.95
CA TRP A 42 -11.52 -3.94 -6.17
C TRP A 42 -11.61 -2.54 -6.78
N GLY A 43 -11.94 -2.47 -8.06
CA GLY A 43 -12.09 -1.22 -8.78
C GLY A 43 -12.19 -1.38 -10.27
N THR A 44 -11.78 -0.36 -11.01
CA THR A 44 -11.70 -0.35 -12.47
C THR A 44 -10.33 0.07 -12.92
N CYS A 45 -9.79 -0.52 -13.99
CA CYS A 45 -8.43 -0.27 -14.44
C CYS A 45 -8.22 1.11 -15.09
N GLY A 46 -9.30 1.83 -15.44
CA GLY A 46 -9.16 3.07 -16.18
C GLY A 46 -8.45 2.88 -17.54
N THR A 47 -7.56 3.80 -17.91
CA THR A 47 -6.76 3.71 -19.13
C THR A 47 -5.26 3.82 -18.87
N VAL A 48 -4.82 3.65 -17.63
CA VAL A 48 -3.39 3.67 -17.30
C VAL A 48 -2.67 2.48 -17.94
N PRO A 49 -1.50 2.69 -18.56
CA PRO A 49 -0.77 1.61 -19.24
C PRO A 49 -0.12 0.63 -18.25
N TYR A 50 0.16 1.07 -17.02
CA TYR A 50 0.78 0.24 -16.00
C TYR A 50 0.16 0.47 -14.64
N LEU A 51 -0.24 -0.61 -13.98
CA LEU A 51 -0.74 -0.65 -12.62
C LEU A 51 -0.15 -1.87 -11.90
N SER A 52 0.37 -1.67 -10.71
CA SER A 52 0.83 -2.78 -9.87
C SER A 52 0.43 -2.59 -8.40
N LEU A 53 0.29 -3.71 -7.69
CA LEU A 53 0.10 -3.76 -6.25
C LEU A 53 1.24 -4.57 -5.64
N GLY A 54 1.90 -4.00 -4.62
CA GLY A 54 2.97 -4.69 -3.92
C GLY A 54 2.77 -4.67 -2.40
N SER A 55 2.74 -5.86 -1.79
CA SER A 55 2.76 -5.97 -0.33
C SER A 55 4.17 -5.81 0.20
N LYS A 56 4.34 -5.08 1.29
CA LYS A 56 5.66 -4.72 1.86
C LYS A 56 5.66 -4.86 3.39
N ALA A 57 6.82 -5.26 3.91
CA ALA A 57 7.16 -5.15 5.32
C ALA A 57 7.92 -3.83 5.53
N ASN A 58 7.19 -2.76 5.92
CA ASN A 58 7.81 -1.46 6.18
C ASN A 58 8.44 -1.44 7.57
N ARG A 59 9.77 -1.44 7.61
CA ARG A 59 10.58 -1.46 8.83
C ARG A 59 11.42 -0.18 9.00
N TYR A 60 11.05 0.92 8.37
CA TYR A 60 11.80 2.18 8.48
C TYR A 60 11.93 2.67 9.92
N ALA A 61 10.95 2.39 10.78
CA ALA A 61 11.03 2.69 12.21
C ALA A 61 12.03 1.80 12.99
N ILE A 62 12.53 0.71 12.40
CA ILE A 62 13.30 -0.36 13.07
C ILE A 62 14.73 -0.40 12.53
N ASP A 63 14.88 -0.67 11.24
CA ASP A 63 16.18 -0.94 10.61
C ASP A 63 16.37 -0.25 9.25
N GLY A 64 15.44 0.60 8.83
CA GLY A 64 15.50 1.34 7.57
C GLY A 64 15.20 0.52 6.32
N THR A 65 14.61 -0.68 6.45
CA THR A 65 14.28 -1.56 5.32
C THR A 65 12.79 -1.52 4.97
N MET A 66 12.47 -1.90 3.72
CA MET A 66 11.12 -2.14 3.23
C MET A 66 11.16 -3.34 2.28
N ALA A 67 11.09 -4.55 2.83
CA ALA A 67 11.14 -5.77 2.05
C ALA A 67 9.83 -5.97 1.26
N SER A 68 9.94 -6.44 0.01
CA SER A 68 8.78 -6.92 -0.76
C SER A 68 8.34 -8.27 -0.21
N THR A 69 7.04 -8.42 0.04
CA THR A 69 6.43 -9.67 0.52
C THR A 69 5.51 -10.30 -0.51
N GLY A 70 5.17 -9.57 -1.56
CA GLY A 70 4.43 -10.03 -2.71
C GLY A 70 4.24 -8.90 -3.72
N GLU A 71 3.98 -9.26 -4.98
CA GLU A 71 3.70 -8.32 -6.04
C GLU A 71 2.76 -8.95 -7.06
N ILE A 72 1.86 -8.17 -7.63
CA ILE A 72 1.01 -8.52 -8.75
C ILE A 72 1.00 -7.35 -9.74
N GLU A 73 1.33 -7.65 -11.00
CA GLU A 73 1.22 -6.68 -12.09
C GLU A 73 -0.12 -6.84 -12.79
N PHE A 74 -0.68 -5.75 -13.25
CA PHE A 74 -2.01 -5.75 -13.84
C PHE A 74 -2.11 -6.57 -15.15
N ALA A 75 -0.99 -6.79 -15.82
CA ALA A 75 -0.91 -7.72 -16.94
C ALA A 75 -1.24 -9.18 -16.56
N GLU A 76 -1.14 -9.51 -15.27
CA GLU A 76 -1.42 -10.84 -14.70
C GLU A 76 -2.83 -10.94 -14.10
N VAL A 77 -3.55 -9.81 -14.00
CA VAL A 77 -4.88 -9.74 -13.37
C VAL A 77 -5.96 -10.12 -14.39
N GLU A 78 -6.80 -11.08 -14.03
CA GLU A 78 -8.03 -11.38 -14.77
C GLU A 78 -9.03 -10.25 -14.55
N LEU A 79 -9.41 -9.56 -15.65
CA LEU A 79 -10.37 -8.46 -15.65
C LEU A 79 -11.74 -8.95 -16.11
N GLU A 80 -12.77 -8.34 -15.56
CA GLU A 80 -14.12 -8.47 -16.11
C GLU A 80 -14.24 -7.71 -17.46
N PRO A 81 -15.25 -8.04 -18.30
CA PRO A 81 -15.41 -7.40 -19.60
C PRO A 81 -15.60 -5.87 -19.56
N ASP A 82 -16.03 -5.32 -18.43
CA ASP A 82 -16.19 -3.87 -18.22
C ASP A 82 -14.94 -3.18 -17.67
N GLY A 83 -13.82 -3.92 -17.54
CA GLY A 83 -12.55 -3.43 -16.99
C GLY A 83 -12.54 -3.36 -15.47
N SER A 84 -13.53 -3.91 -14.79
CA SER A 84 -13.50 -4.05 -13.35
C SER A 84 -12.61 -5.23 -12.93
N PHE A 85 -12.11 -5.16 -11.69
CA PHE A 85 -11.25 -6.20 -11.12
C PHE A 85 -11.54 -6.41 -9.63
N GLU A 86 -11.19 -7.61 -9.18
CA GLU A 86 -11.16 -7.98 -7.78
C GLU A 86 -9.85 -8.76 -7.51
N ILE A 87 -9.14 -8.39 -6.42
CA ILE A 87 -7.90 -9.03 -5.98
C ILE A 87 -8.05 -9.37 -4.50
N PHE A 88 -7.87 -10.63 -4.16
CA PHE A 88 -7.77 -11.05 -2.76
C PHE A 88 -6.32 -10.86 -2.27
N VAL A 89 -6.17 -10.34 -1.05
CA VAL A 89 -4.88 -10.07 -0.44
C VAL A 89 -4.81 -10.80 0.90
N GLY A 90 -3.87 -11.72 1.04
CA GLY A 90 -3.79 -12.55 2.24
C GLY A 90 -2.68 -13.59 2.19
N LYS A 91 -2.49 -14.30 3.30
CA LYS A 91 -1.47 -15.35 3.42
C LYS A 91 -1.77 -16.54 2.52
N GLU A 92 -3.02 -16.96 2.47
CA GLU A 92 -3.47 -18.09 1.66
C GLU A 92 -4.05 -17.59 0.33
N ARG A 93 -3.82 -18.37 -0.72
CA ARG A 93 -4.34 -18.04 -2.05
C ARG A 93 -5.86 -18.15 -2.07
N GLU A 94 -6.52 -17.09 -2.54
CA GLU A 94 -7.97 -17.01 -2.71
C GLU A 94 -8.29 -16.35 -4.05
N GLY A 95 -9.25 -16.93 -4.79
CA GLY A 95 -9.68 -16.40 -6.08
C GLY A 95 -8.67 -16.56 -7.22
N ALA A 96 -9.01 -15.95 -8.36
CA ALA A 96 -8.17 -15.93 -9.55
C ALA A 96 -6.99 -14.96 -9.35
N ASN A 97 -7.30 -13.75 -8.91
CA ASN A 97 -6.31 -12.71 -8.63
C ASN A 97 -5.97 -12.69 -7.14
N TRP A 98 -4.72 -12.90 -6.81
CA TRP A 98 -4.27 -12.99 -5.43
C TRP A 98 -2.91 -12.32 -5.23
N LEU A 99 -2.83 -11.43 -4.23
CA LEU A 99 -1.60 -10.82 -3.75
C LEU A 99 -1.21 -11.44 -2.40
N PRO A 100 -0.05 -12.10 -2.28
CA PRO A 100 0.37 -12.72 -1.02
C PRO A 100 0.74 -11.69 0.05
N LEU A 101 0.43 -12.02 1.32
CA LEU A 101 0.97 -11.38 2.51
C LEU A 101 1.90 -12.33 3.26
N ALA A 102 3.03 -11.82 3.72
CA ALA A 102 3.83 -12.47 4.76
C ALA A 102 3.31 -12.05 6.15
N GLU A 103 3.75 -12.75 7.19
CA GLU A 103 3.35 -12.49 8.57
C GLU A 103 3.69 -11.05 9.02
N ASP A 104 4.81 -10.51 8.54
CA ASP A 104 5.30 -9.18 8.84
C ASP A 104 4.91 -8.11 7.81
N SER A 105 4.03 -8.41 6.86
CA SER A 105 3.48 -7.41 5.93
C SER A 105 2.70 -6.35 6.69
N THR A 106 2.95 -5.09 6.35
CA THR A 106 2.37 -3.93 7.05
C THR A 106 1.62 -2.97 6.15
N ILE A 107 1.95 -2.95 4.86
CA ILE A 107 1.31 -2.07 3.86
C ILE A 107 1.19 -2.78 2.52
N VAL A 108 0.23 -2.33 1.72
CA VAL A 108 0.19 -2.57 0.27
C VAL A 108 0.35 -1.22 -0.42
N ILE A 109 1.29 -1.15 -1.37
CA ILE A 109 1.51 0.01 -2.22
C ILE A 109 0.92 -0.27 -3.59
N ILE A 110 0.16 0.69 -4.10
CA ILE A 110 -0.40 0.69 -5.44
C ILE A 110 0.34 1.73 -6.26
N ARG A 111 0.82 1.34 -7.42
CA ARG A 111 1.51 2.23 -8.35
C ARG A 111 0.76 2.25 -9.66
N GLN A 112 0.40 3.44 -10.11
CA GLN A 112 -0.17 3.71 -11.42
C GLN A 112 0.84 4.56 -12.19
N THR A 113 1.34 4.10 -13.33
CA THR A 113 2.29 4.83 -14.16
C THR A 113 1.59 5.33 -15.43
N PHE A 114 1.75 6.60 -15.72
CA PHE A 114 1.12 7.29 -16.84
C PHE A 114 2.16 7.59 -17.91
N GLU A 115 1.77 7.46 -19.17
CA GLU A 115 2.48 8.02 -20.32
C GLU A 115 2.04 9.47 -20.55
N ASP A 116 0.76 9.75 -20.35
CA ASP A 116 0.17 11.09 -20.44
C ASP A 116 -0.93 11.27 -19.38
N LYS A 117 -0.58 11.95 -18.29
CA LYS A 117 -1.53 12.23 -17.20
C LYS A 117 -2.72 13.11 -17.60
N ALA A 118 -2.61 13.86 -18.70
CA ALA A 118 -3.67 14.77 -19.13
C ALA A 118 -4.82 14.04 -19.84
N SER A 119 -4.53 12.95 -20.51
CA SER A 119 -5.50 12.19 -21.32
C SER A 119 -5.89 10.83 -20.72
N GLN A 120 -5.07 10.25 -19.86
CA GLN A 120 -5.31 8.93 -19.29
C GLN A 120 -6.16 9.01 -18.02
N VAL A 121 -7.09 8.07 -17.90
CA VAL A 121 -8.00 7.96 -16.75
C VAL A 121 -7.35 7.06 -15.69
N PRO A 122 -7.15 7.55 -14.45
CA PRO A 122 -6.61 6.73 -13.38
C PRO A 122 -7.51 5.53 -13.05
N ALA A 123 -6.88 4.43 -12.65
CA ALA A 123 -7.61 3.31 -12.04
C ALA A 123 -8.27 3.76 -10.73
N THR A 124 -9.47 3.28 -10.50
CA THR A 124 -10.12 3.40 -9.18
C THR A 124 -9.79 2.17 -8.36
N VAL A 125 -9.44 2.37 -7.10
CA VAL A 125 -9.08 1.26 -6.20
C VAL A 125 -9.75 1.47 -4.85
N ASN A 126 -10.44 0.43 -4.39
CA ASN A 126 -11.07 0.36 -3.08
C ASN A 126 -10.49 -0.80 -2.29
N VAL A 127 -10.63 -0.79 -0.98
CA VAL A 127 -10.16 -1.86 -0.10
C VAL A 127 -11.09 -2.06 1.08
N GLU A 128 -11.26 -3.31 1.50
CA GLU A 128 -11.89 -3.70 2.75
C GLU A 128 -11.14 -4.85 3.41
N CYS A 129 -11.24 -4.96 4.73
CA CYS A 129 -10.79 -6.12 5.49
C CYS A 129 -11.95 -7.10 5.65
N LEU A 130 -11.75 -8.37 5.27
CA LEU A 130 -12.81 -9.38 5.23
C LEU A 130 -13.07 -10.05 6.60
N ASP A 131 -12.07 -10.06 7.46
CA ASP A 131 -12.09 -10.75 8.76
C ASP A 131 -11.64 -9.83 9.91
N GLY A 132 -11.75 -8.52 9.71
CA GLY A 132 -11.47 -7.51 10.71
C GLY A 132 -12.54 -7.44 11.81
N ALA A 133 -12.30 -6.58 12.78
CA ALA A 133 -13.26 -6.31 13.84
C ALA A 133 -14.56 -5.69 13.29
N ALA A 134 -15.71 -6.00 13.93
CA ALA A 134 -16.99 -5.44 13.50
C ALA A 134 -17.09 -3.90 13.64
N HIS A 135 -16.33 -3.35 14.59
CA HIS A 135 -16.29 -1.90 14.89
C HIS A 135 -14.87 -1.47 15.25
N PRO A 136 -14.46 -0.22 14.90
CA PRO A 136 -13.19 0.31 15.35
C PRO A 136 -13.10 0.33 16.89
N ALA A 137 -11.97 -0.13 17.41
CA ALA A 137 -11.72 -0.07 18.84
C ALA A 137 -11.50 1.38 19.31
N LEU A 138 -12.00 1.71 20.48
CA LEU A 138 -11.62 2.95 21.15
C LEU A 138 -10.13 2.86 21.52
N LEU A 139 -9.35 3.86 21.10
CA LEU A 139 -7.92 3.90 21.39
C LEU A 139 -7.71 4.26 22.87
N ALA A 140 -7.09 3.36 23.62
CA ALA A 140 -6.62 3.66 24.95
C ALA A 140 -5.46 4.69 24.90
N PRO A 141 -5.28 5.53 25.94
CA PRO A 141 -4.18 6.50 25.98
C PRO A 141 -2.80 5.89 25.76
N GLU A 142 -2.58 4.68 26.24
CA GLU A 142 -1.32 3.92 26.06
C GLU A 142 -1.10 3.55 24.59
N ALA A 143 -2.14 3.15 23.88
CA ALA A 143 -2.10 2.85 22.45
C ALA A 143 -1.77 4.10 21.63
N ILE A 144 -2.38 5.25 21.96
CA ILE A 144 -2.08 6.55 21.33
C ILE A 144 -0.60 6.91 21.54
N ARG A 145 -0.10 6.78 22.77
CA ARG A 145 1.31 7.07 23.09
C ARG A 145 2.25 6.17 22.31
N ALA A 146 1.97 4.88 22.22
CA ALA A 146 2.76 3.93 21.46
C ALA A 146 2.76 4.26 19.94
N GLN A 147 1.61 4.63 19.39
CA GLN A 147 1.51 5.05 17.99
C GLN A 147 2.29 6.33 17.70
N LEU A 148 2.25 7.32 18.58
CA LEU A 148 3.03 8.56 18.43
C LEU A 148 4.54 8.28 18.50
N ALA A 149 4.98 7.42 19.42
CA ALA A 149 6.38 7.01 19.51
C ALA A 149 6.84 6.25 18.26
N HIS A 150 6.01 5.33 17.75
CA HIS A 150 6.28 4.62 16.51
C HIS A 150 6.35 5.58 15.31
N THR A 151 5.42 6.52 15.20
CA THR A 151 5.43 7.53 14.14
C THR A 151 6.70 8.38 14.17
N ALA A 152 7.14 8.81 15.36
CA ALA A 152 8.39 9.55 15.49
C ALA A 152 9.61 8.72 15.08
N ALA A 153 9.65 7.44 15.45
CA ALA A 153 10.70 6.52 15.02
C ALA A 153 10.69 6.29 13.51
N TRP A 154 9.49 6.15 12.93
CA TRP A 154 9.32 5.98 11.48
C TRP A 154 9.82 7.21 10.70
N VAL A 155 9.45 8.43 11.12
CA VAL A 155 9.91 9.67 10.48
C VAL A 155 11.44 9.77 10.53
N ARG A 156 12.04 9.47 11.68
CA ARG A 156 13.50 9.47 11.84
C ARG A 156 14.17 8.43 10.95
N GLY A 157 13.70 7.19 10.98
CA GLY A 157 14.25 6.09 10.20
C GLY A 157 14.15 6.34 8.70
N THR A 158 13.00 6.86 8.23
CA THR A 158 12.80 7.27 6.83
C THR A 158 13.82 8.33 6.43
N ALA A 159 13.95 9.41 7.21
CA ALA A 159 14.89 10.48 6.91
C ALA A 159 16.36 9.99 6.87
N GLN A 160 16.75 9.13 7.80
CA GLN A 160 18.08 8.52 7.83
C GLN A 160 18.34 7.63 6.60
N THR A 161 17.39 6.78 6.25
CA THR A 161 17.49 5.88 5.09
C THR A 161 17.71 6.69 3.80
N PHE A 162 16.90 7.70 3.56
CA PHE A 162 17.03 8.49 2.32
C PHE A 162 18.23 9.44 2.32
N ALA A 163 18.68 9.93 3.50
CA ALA A 163 19.94 10.66 3.60
C ALA A 163 21.13 9.76 3.23
N THR A 164 21.16 8.52 3.74
CA THR A 164 22.19 7.55 3.38
C THR A 164 22.18 7.19 1.90
N TRP A 165 20.99 7.04 1.30
CA TRP A 165 20.89 6.81 -0.14
C TRP A 165 21.45 7.99 -0.95
N ALA A 166 21.17 9.22 -0.56
CA ALA A 166 21.68 10.40 -1.25
C ALA A 166 23.22 10.51 -1.19
N GLU A 167 23.85 9.93 -0.18
CA GLU A 167 25.32 9.88 -0.08
C GLU A 167 25.95 8.78 -0.96
N MET A 168 25.15 7.82 -1.44
CA MET A 168 25.64 6.72 -2.29
C MET A 168 25.59 7.03 -3.80
N PHE A 169 24.94 8.12 -4.18
CA PHE A 169 24.85 8.60 -5.57
C PHE A 169 25.70 9.85 -5.79
#